data_edc8e205ed9d5545cb83377141c8a46b
#
_entry.id   edc8e205ed9d5545cb83377141c8a46b
#
_cell.length_a   1.000
_cell.length_b   1.000
_cell.length_c   1.000
_cell.angle_alpha   90.00
_cell.angle_beta   90.00
_cell.angle_gamma   90.00
#
_symmetry.space_group_name_H-M   'P 1'
#
loop_
_entity.id
_entity.type
_entity.pdbx_description
1 polymer ?
#
loop_
_entity_poly.entity_id
_entity_poly.type
_entity_poly.pdbx_seq_one_letter_code
_entity_poly.pdbx_strand_id
1 'polypeptide(L)'
;MKRNAVYTALLTIASLLIITAVLFTSLQFCMNQRDWYYKTYVKYNTDKQTMMSNEDMTEAIFRLVDYMEGRVDSIQLSVTEAGRVVEMYNRQEIDHMVDVRALYQAWRAVRTYGGILAAIIIAVCMLTLPKGQRIGMLCRGFLIAAAVFGAVLIALGIWVAVDFNSFWTEFHHLFFTNDLWLMDYATCRMIRICPLPLFNEIVVRFALMFLVPFALMLALAVWGRRRSRTK
;
A
#
# COMPACT_ATOMS: atom_id res chain seq x y z
N MET A 1 13.69 27.31 23.86
CA MET A 1 12.39 26.64 23.61
C MET A 1 12.03 26.58 22.12
N LYS A 2 11.99 27.70 21.38
CA LYS A 2 11.60 27.73 19.93
C LYS A 2 12.41 26.78 19.04
N ARG A 3 13.76 26.72 19.21
CA ARG A 3 14.65 25.85 18.40
C ARG A 3 14.32 24.34 18.53
N ASN A 4 14.03 23.86 19.74
CA ASN A 4 13.67 22.46 19.94
C ASN A 4 12.30 22.10 19.35
N ALA A 5 11.36 23.04 19.28
CA ALA A 5 10.07 22.86 18.63
C ALA A 5 10.24 22.66 17.11
N VAL A 6 11.12 23.46 16.47
CA VAL A 6 11.42 23.30 15.02
C VAL A 6 12.03 21.93 14.73
N TYR A 7 13.04 21.49 15.49
CA TYR A 7 13.61 20.15 15.30
C TYR A 7 12.59 19.04 15.55
N THR A 8 11.72 19.18 16.54
CA THR A 8 10.64 18.19 16.77
C THR A 8 9.71 18.12 15.56
N ALA A 9 9.28 19.26 15.02
CA ALA A 9 8.41 19.31 13.84
C ALA A 9 9.09 18.68 12.62
N LEU A 10 10.33 19.05 12.31
CA LEU A 10 11.08 18.48 11.19
C LEU A 10 11.26 16.96 11.32
N LEU A 11 11.64 16.46 12.51
CA LEU A 11 11.81 15.04 12.75
C LEU A 11 10.46 14.27 12.75
N THR A 12 9.36 14.94 13.13
CA THR A 12 8.01 14.36 12.99
C THR A 12 7.62 14.22 11.52
N ILE A 13 7.85 15.25 10.69
CA ILE A 13 7.60 15.20 9.24
C ILE A 13 8.45 14.10 8.60
N ALA A 14 9.75 14.06 8.88
CA ALA A 14 10.64 13.03 8.35
C ALA A 14 10.17 11.62 8.76
N SER A 15 9.72 11.45 10.00
CA SER A 15 9.20 10.16 10.48
C SER A 15 7.88 9.77 9.81
N LEU A 16 6.97 10.70 9.54
CA LEU A 16 5.75 10.45 8.75
C LEU A 16 6.11 9.98 7.34
N LEU A 17 7.06 10.63 6.68
CA LEU A 17 7.54 10.22 5.36
C LEU A 17 8.15 8.81 5.37
N ILE A 18 8.92 8.45 6.40
CA ILE A 18 9.46 7.09 6.56
C ILE A 18 8.34 6.07 6.77
N ILE A 19 7.38 6.35 7.66
CA ILE A 19 6.25 5.44 7.90
C ILE A 19 5.46 5.22 6.61
N THR A 20 5.21 6.28 5.84
CA THR A 20 4.54 6.22 4.53
C THR A 20 5.38 5.42 3.52
N ALA A 21 6.71 5.59 3.51
CA ALA A 21 7.59 4.81 2.64
C ALA A 21 7.57 3.32 2.99
N VAL A 22 7.54 2.97 4.27
CA VAL A 22 7.39 1.57 4.74
C VAL A 22 6.04 1.00 4.34
N LEU A 23 4.95 1.78 4.48
CA LEU A 23 3.60 1.38 4.06
C LEU A 23 3.58 1.00 2.57
N PHE A 24 4.06 1.88 1.69
CA PHE A 24 4.07 1.63 0.24
C PHE A 24 5.05 0.51 -0.17
N THR A 25 6.16 0.36 0.55
CA THR A 25 7.07 -0.78 0.32
C THR A 25 6.41 -2.11 0.69
N SER A 26 5.67 -2.14 1.79
CA SER A 26 4.91 -3.32 2.21
C SER A 26 3.80 -3.67 1.21
N LEU A 27 3.10 -2.67 0.67
CA LEU A 27 2.10 -2.85 -0.38
C LEU A 27 2.73 -3.43 -1.64
N GLN A 28 3.81 -2.83 -2.14
CA GLN A 28 4.53 -3.31 -3.32
C GLN A 28 5.02 -4.76 -3.14
N PHE A 29 5.59 -5.06 -1.98
CA PHE A 29 6.05 -6.42 -1.68
C PHE A 29 4.88 -7.42 -1.64
N CYS A 30 3.75 -7.04 -1.05
CA CYS A 30 2.54 -7.86 -1.00
C CYS A 30 2.01 -8.17 -2.42
N MET A 31 1.96 -7.17 -3.29
CA MET A 31 1.45 -7.31 -4.66
C MET A 31 2.33 -8.18 -5.55
N ASN A 32 3.64 -8.26 -5.31
CA ASN A 32 4.60 -9.00 -6.13
C ASN A 32 4.79 -10.47 -5.72
N GLN A 33 3.81 -11.10 -5.06
CA GLN A 33 3.91 -12.49 -4.55
C GLN A 33 3.12 -13.47 -5.42
N ARG A 34 3.63 -13.81 -6.63
CA ARG A 34 2.94 -14.64 -7.63
C ARG A 34 2.41 -15.96 -7.07
N ASP A 35 3.27 -16.74 -6.39
CA ASP A 35 2.90 -18.06 -5.84
C ASP A 35 1.77 -17.98 -4.81
N TRP A 36 1.67 -16.85 -4.12
CA TRP A 36 0.62 -16.64 -3.15
C TRP A 36 -0.75 -16.48 -3.82
N TYR A 37 -0.84 -15.74 -4.93
CA TYR A 37 -2.08 -15.60 -5.70
C TYR A 37 -2.54 -16.95 -6.23
N TYR A 38 -1.65 -17.71 -6.85
CA TYR A 38 -1.94 -19.06 -7.32
C TYR A 38 -2.51 -19.96 -6.21
N LYS A 39 -1.82 -20.05 -5.06
CA LYS A 39 -2.27 -20.82 -3.91
C LYS A 39 -3.62 -20.36 -3.36
N THR A 40 -3.89 -19.06 -3.42
CA THR A 40 -5.15 -18.49 -2.96
C THR A 40 -6.30 -18.82 -3.91
N TYR A 41 -6.07 -18.79 -5.23
CA TYR A 41 -7.05 -19.24 -6.21
C TYR A 41 -7.40 -20.74 -6.02
N VAL A 42 -6.41 -21.58 -5.86
CA VAL A 42 -6.61 -23.01 -5.54
C VAL A 42 -7.41 -23.18 -4.24
N LYS A 43 -7.05 -22.45 -3.18
CA LYS A 43 -7.71 -22.54 -1.86
C LYS A 43 -9.21 -22.25 -1.93
N TYR A 44 -9.61 -21.25 -2.73
CA TYR A 44 -11.00 -20.82 -2.83
C TYR A 44 -11.76 -21.44 -3.99
N ASN A 45 -11.15 -22.37 -4.76
CA ASN A 45 -11.72 -22.97 -5.96
C ASN A 45 -12.25 -21.90 -6.93
N THR A 46 -11.48 -20.85 -7.15
CA THR A 46 -11.88 -19.71 -7.99
C THR A 46 -12.02 -20.12 -9.47
N ASP A 47 -11.24 -21.13 -9.91
CA ASP A 47 -11.32 -21.76 -11.21
C ASP A 47 -12.74 -22.28 -11.55
N LYS A 48 -13.43 -22.84 -10.57
CA LYS A 48 -14.82 -23.34 -10.76
C LYS A 48 -15.85 -22.22 -10.89
N GLN A 49 -15.58 -21.06 -10.27
CA GLN A 49 -16.47 -19.90 -10.30
C GLN A 49 -16.29 -19.10 -11.58
N THR A 50 -15.04 -18.96 -12.04
CA THR A 50 -14.67 -18.17 -13.22
C THR A 50 -14.64 -18.98 -14.50
N MET A 51 -14.57 -20.30 -14.42
CA MET A 51 -14.31 -21.22 -15.53
C MET A 51 -12.98 -20.93 -16.26
N MET A 52 -12.02 -20.35 -15.56
CA MET A 52 -10.63 -20.09 -15.99
C MET A 52 -9.67 -20.91 -15.15
N SER A 53 -8.52 -21.31 -15.70
CA SER A 53 -7.49 -22.00 -14.93
C SER A 53 -6.87 -21.10 -13.86
N ASN A 54 -6.34 -21.72 -12.78
CA ASN A 54 -5.62 -20.96 -11.75
C ASN A 54 -4.36 -20.28 -12.33
N GLU A 55 -3.75 -20.88 -13.34
CA GLU A 55 -2.62 -20.36 -14.11
C GLU A 55 -3.01 -19.11 -14.88
N ASP A 56 -4.11 -19.16 -15.65
CA ASP A 56 -4.61 -18.02 -16.44
C ASP A 56 -4.98 -16.84 -15.54
N MET A 57 -5.68 -17.10 -14.42
CA MET A 57 -6.01 -16.05 -13.43
C MET A 57 -4.76 -15.45 -12.78
N THR A 58 -3.75 -16.29 -12.48
CA THR A 58 -2.49 -15.80 -11.91
C THR A 58 -1.72 -14.96 -12.93
N GLU A 59 -1.69 -15.36 -14.20
CA GLU A 59 -1.08 -14.57 -15.26
C GLU A 59 -1.83 -13.24 -15.44
N ALA A 60 -3.16 -13.28 -15.43
CA ALA A 60 -3.98 -12.09 -15.55
C ALA A 60 -3.74 -11.07 -14.43
N ILE A 61 -3.79 -11.49 -13.16
CA ILE A 61 -3.53 -10.55 -12.05
C ILE A 61 -2.10 -10.01 -12.09
N PHE A 62 -1.11 -10.84 -12.49
CA PHE A 62 0.27 -10.38 -12.63
C PHE A 62 0.49 -9.45 -13.82
N ARG A 63 -0.28 -9.57 -14.88
CA ARG A 63 -0.29 -8.61 -15.98
C ARG A 63 -0.69 -7.21 -15.49
N LEU A 64 -1.66 -7.11 -14.56
CA LEU A 64 -2.03 -5.84 -13.93
C LEU A 64 -0.89 -5.29 -13.06
N VAL A 65 -0.26 -6.14 -12.25
CA VAL A 65 0.89 -5.75 -11.41
C VAL A 65 2.04 -5.27 -12.29
N ASP A 66 2.39 -6.00 -13.34
CA ASP A 66 3.46 -5.65 -14.27
C ASP A 66 3.19 -4.32 -14.99
N TYR A 67 1.93 -4.08 -15.35
CA TYR A 67 1.52 -2.83 -15.96
C TYR A 67 1.64 -1.65 -14.98
N MET A 68 1.17 -1.80 -13.75
CA MET A 68 1.33 -0.76 -12.72
C MET A 68 2.79 -0.46 -12.42
N GLU A 69 3.64 -1.50 -12.37
CA GLU A 69 5.10 -1.36 -12.16
C GLU A 69 5.83 -0.75 -13.37
N GLY A 70 5.19 -0.70 -14.55
CA GLY A 70 5.79 -0.22 -15.78
C GLY A 70 6.69 -1.25 -16.47
N ARG A 71 6.50 -2.54 -16.16
CA ARG A 71 7.23 -3.64 -16.81
C ARG A 71 6.64 -4.03 -18.16
N VAL A 72 5.36 -3.74 -18.37
CA VAL A 72 4.65 -3.92 -19.65
C VAL A 72 3.83 -2.67 -19.98
N ASP A 73 3.55 -2.46 -21.28
CA ASP A 73 2.81 -1.29 -21.77
C ASP A 73 1.31 -1.55 -21.96
N SER A 74 0.86 -2.82 -21.85
CA SER A 74 -0.55 -3.21 -22.01
C SER A 74 -0.90 -4.29 -21.01
N ILE A 75 -2.15 -4.22 -20.48
CA ILE A 75 -2.70 -5.29 -19.64
C ILE A 75 -3.29 -6.42 -20.47
N GLN A 76 -3.48 -6.22 -21.78
CA GLN A 76 -4.22 -7.17 -22.61
C GLN A 76 -3.48 -8.50 -22.72
N LEU A 77 -4.23 -9.59 -22.56
CA LEU A 77 -3.82 -10.97 -22.77
C LEU A 77 -5.05 -11.82 -23.06
N SER A 78 -4.84 -12.96 -23.71
CA SER A 78 -5.90 -13.95 -23.93
C SER A 78 -5.85 -15.02 -22.84
N VAL A 79 -7.01 -15.45 -22.38
CA VAL A 79 -7.21 -16.53 -21.40
C VAL A 79 -8.21 -17.56 -21.93
N THR A 80 -8.22 -18.76 -21.36
CA THR A 80 -9.23 -19.77 -21.67
C THR A 80 -10.35 -19.73 -20.64
N GLU A 81 -11.55 -19.32 -21.05
CA GLU A 81 -12.76 -19.30 -20.23
C GLU A 81 -13.78 -20.29 -20.80
N ALA A 82 -14.24 -21.26 -20.03
CA ALA A 82 -15.19 -22.29 -20.45
C ALA A 82 -14.78 -23.00 -21.77
N GLY A 83 -13.48 -23.25 -21.95
CA GLY A 83 -12.92 -23.90 -23.15
C GLY A 83 -12.82 -23.01 -24.39
N ARG A 84 -13.06 -21.71 -24.27
CA ARG A 84 -12.93 -20.74 -25.37
C ARG A 84 -11.83 -19.73 -25.04
N VAL A 85 -11.02 -19.41 -26.04
CA VAL A 85 -10.02 -18.34 -25.92
C VAL A 85 -10.74 -16.99 -26.04
N VAL A 86 -10.56 -16.13 -25.03
CA VAL A 86 -11.19 -14.81 -24.96
C VAL A 86 -10.16 -13.77 -24.51
N GLU A 87 -10.39 -12.51 -24.88
CA GLU A 87 -9.62 -11.38 -24.34
C GLU A 87 -9.98 -11.17 -22.87
N MET A 88 -8.95 -11.12 -22.01
CA MET A 88 -9.16 -11.05 -20.55
C MET A 88 -9.84 -9.75 -20.12
N TYR A 89 -9.42 -8.62 -20.66
CA TYR A 89 -9.88 -7.31 -20.22
C TYR A 89 -10.68 -6.59 -21.32
N ASN A 90 -11.84 -6.06 -20.97
CA ASN A 90 -12.64 -5.21 -21.82
C ASN A 90 -12.12 -3.75 -21.82
N ARG A 91 -12.72 -2.89 -22.64
CA ARG A 91 -12.28 -1.50 -22.80
C ARG A 91 -12.36 -0.69 -21.51
N GLN A 92 -13.42 -0.86 -20.72
CA GLN A 92 -13.60 -0.18 -19.44
C GLN A 92 -12.50 -0.55 -18.45
N GLU A 93 -12.17 -1.84 -18.35
CA GLU A 93 -11.11 -2.36 -17.48
C GLU A 93 -9.72 -1.83 -17.88
N ILE A 94 -9.45 -1.75 -19.20
CA ILE A 94 -8.20 -1.18 -19.73
C ILE A 94 -8.08 0.30 -19.36
N ASP A 95 -9.13 1.09 -19.61
CA ASP A 95 -9.13 2.53 -19.36
C ASP A 95 -9.03 2.82 -17.84
N HIS A 96 -9.71 2.06 -16.99
CA HIS A 96 -9.57 2.14 -15.53
C HIS A 96 -8.13 1.87 -15.09
N MET A 97 -7.47 0.87 -15.66
CA MET A 97 -6.08 0.53 -15.28
C MET A 97 -5.07 1.60 -15.70
N VAL A 98 -5.38 2.46 -16.67
CA VAL A 98 -4.54 3.66 -16.94
C VAL A 98 -4.52 4.59 -15.73
N ASP A 99 -5.69 4.86 -15.14
CA ASP A 99 -5.80 5.70 -13.95
C ASP A 99 -5.15 5.07 -12.73
N VAL A 100 -5.37 3.76 -12.54
CA VAL A 100 -4.74 2.98 -11.46
C VAL A 100 -3.21 3.00 -11.58
N ARG A 101 -2.67 2.84 -12.79
CA ARG A 101 -1.21 2.96 -13.04
C ARG A 101 -0.69 4.34 -12.68
N ALA A 102 -1.38 5.40 -13.09
CA ALA A 102 -0.99 6.77 -12.76
C ALA A 102 -0.95 7.00 -11.24
N LEU A 103 -1.97 6.56 -10.51
CA LEU A 103 -2.04 6.62 -9.05
C LEU A 103 -0.90 5.81 -8.40
N TYR A 104 -0.65 4.58 -8.86
CA TYR A 104 0.41 3.73 -8.35
C TYR A 104 1.80 4.35 -8.57
N GLN A 105 2.06 4.94 -9.74
CA GLN A 105 3.32 5.62 -10.04
C GLN A 105 3.51 6.88 -9.17
N ALA A 106 2.42 7.64 -8.91
CA ALA A 106 2.46 8.76 -7.97
C ALA A 106 2.85 8.29 -6.56
N TRP A 107 2.29 7.18 -6.07
CA TRP A 107 2.67 6.60 -4.78
C TRP A 107 4.15 6.14 -4.74
N ARG A 108 4.65 5.55 -5.82
CA ARG A 108 6.08 5.22 -5.95
C ARG A 108 6.96 6.46 -5.86
N ALA A 109 6.55 7.56 -6.50
CA ALA A 109 7.26 8.82 -6.42
C ALA A 109 7.25 9.38 -4.98
N VAL A 110 6.09 9.41 -4.31
CA VAL A 110 5.97 9.82 -2.90
C VAL A 110 6.85 8.98 -2.00
N ARG A 111 6.88 7.65 -2.16
CA ARG A 111 7.77 6.75 -1.41
C ARG A 111 9.24 7.11 -1.61
N THR A 112 9.66 7.26 -2.86
CA THR A 112 11.07 7.45 -3.21
C THR A 112 11.56 8.83 -2.80
N TYR A 113 10.89 9.88 -3.27
CA TYR A 113 11.29 11.27 -2.98
C TYR A 113 11.01 11.65 -1.53
N GLY A 114 9.91 11.15 -0.94
CA GLY A 114 9.63 11.31 0.48
C GLY A 114 10.69 10.66 1.36
N GLY A 115 11.13 9.45 1.00
CA GLY A 115 12.23 8.76 1.69
C GLY A 115 13.57 9.51 1.61
N ILE A 116 13.91 10.04 0.43
CA ILE A 116 15.10 10.87 0.24
C ILE A 116 15.00 12.15 1.08
N LEU A 117 13.88 12.85 1.03
CA LEU A 117 13.64 14.06 1.82
C LEU A 117 13.74 13.77 3.32
N ALA A 118 13.16 12.68 3.79
CA ALA A 118 13.26 12.25 5.18
C ALA A 118 14.72 12.01 5.61
N ALA A 119 15.50 11.33 4.78
CA ALA A 119 16.92 11.09 5.03
C ALA A 119 17.71 12.41 5.12
N ILE A 120 17.46 13.36 4.23
CA ILE A 120 18.09 14.69 4.26
C ILE A 120 17.72 15.43 5.55
N ILE A 121 16.43 15.50 5.90
CA ILE A 121 15.97 16.18 7.13
C ILE A 121 16.63 15.56 8.35
N ILE A 122 16.66 14.23 8.46
CA ILE A 122 17.29 13.53 9.59
C ILE A 122 18.78 13.85 9.63
N ALA A 123 19.49 13.77 8.50
CA ALA A 123 20.93 14.06 8.45
C ALA A 123 21.24 15.49 8.91
N VAL A 124 20.51 16.49 8.40
CA VAL A 124 20.66 17.88 8.82
C VAL A 124 20.40 18.04 10.33
N CYS A 125 19.31 17.46 10.84
CA CYS A 125 19.00 17.50 12.27
C CYS A 125 20.09 16.81 13.10
N MET A 126 20.62 15.66 12.67
CA MET A 126 21.69 14.95 13.37
C MET A 126 23.02 15.70 13.36
N LEU A 127 23.31 16.46 12.32
CA LEU A 127 24.53 17.28 12.25
C LEU A 127 24.44 18.55 13.11
N THR A 128 23.26 19.17 13.16
CA THR A 128 23.06 20.49 13.84
C THR A 128 22.61 20.39 15.29
N LEU A 129 22.05 19.26 15.74
CA LEU A 129 21.67 19.03 17.12
C LEU A 129 22.89 18.69 17.99
N PRO A 130 22.93 19.15 19.27
CA PRO A 130 23.90 18.68 20.23
C PRO A 130 23.88 17.15 20.37
N LYS A 131 25.09 16.52 20.47
CA LYS A 131 25.22 15.05 20.50
C LYS A 131 24.29 14.36 21.51
N GLY A 132 24.18 14.90 22.73
CA GLY A 132 23.32 14.34 23.77
C GLY A 132 21.80 14.42 23.52
N GLN A 133 21.34 15.26 22.57
CA GLN A 133 19.92 15.44 22.28
C GLN A 133 19.43 14.66 21.06
N ARG A 134 20.32 14.22 20.18
CA ARG A 134 20.02 13.67 18.85
C ARG A 134 19.01 12.51 18.90
N ILE A 135 19.35 11.46 19.62
CA ILE A 135 18.51 10.24 19.71
C ILE A 135 17.17 10.55 20.39
N GLY A 136 17.22 11.32 21.50
CA GLY A 136 15.99 11.69 22.22
C GLY A 136 15.02 12.51 21.37
N MET A 137 15.52 13.42 20.51
CA MET A 137 14.70 14.22 19.60
C MET A 137 14.16 13.40 18.44
N LEU A 138 14.99 12.53 17.82
CA LEU A 138 14.56 11.62 16.76
C LEU A 138 13.44 10.71 17.25
N CYS A 139 13.66 10.05 18.40
CA CYS A 139 12.62 9.18 18.98
C CYS A 139 11.34 9.94 19.32
N ARG A 140 11.45 11.20 19.84
CA ARG A 140 10.28 12.03 20.11
C ARG A 140 9.49 12.33 18.83
N GLY A 141 10.18 12.76 17.76
CA GLY A 141 9.54 13.04 16.47
C GLY A 141 8.85 11.80 15.92
N PHE A 142 9.50 10.63 15.98
CA PHE A 142 8.91 9.38 15.52
C PHE A 142 7.67 8.98 16.35
N LEU A 143 7.71 9.10 17.68
CA LEU A 143 6.56 8.75 18.52
C LEU A 143 5.35 9.65 18.26
N ILE A 144 5.56 10.94 17.98
CA ILE A 144 4.49 11.86 17.58
C ILE A 144 3.92 11.43 16.20
N ALA A 145 4.80 11.17 15.23
CA ALA A 145 4.42 10.71 13.90
C ALA A 145 3.63 9.39 13.97
N ALA A 146 4.11 8.44 14.77
CA ALA A 146 3.45 7.15 14.97
C ALA A 146 2.06 7.29 15.62
N ALA A 147 1.90 8.22 16.57
CA ALA A 147 0.61 8.50 17.19
C ALA A 147 -0.39 9.10 16.18
N VAL A 148 0.04 10.09 15.38
CA VAL A 148 -0.80 10.71 14.35
C VAL A 148 -1.17 9.68 13.28
N PHE A 149 -0.19 8.95 12.76
CA PHE A 149 -0.42 7.93 11.72
C PHE A 149 -1.30 6.78 12.23
N GLY A 150 -1.05 6.32 13.46
CA GLY A 150 -1.87 5.29 14.10
C GLY A 150 -3.31 5.72 14.32
N ALA A 151 -3.56 6.97 14.71
CA ALA A 151 -4.91 7.51 14.83
C ALA A 151 -5.65 7.50 13.50
N VAL A 152 -4.98 7.90 12.40
CA VAL A 152 -5.55 7.85 11.03
C VAL A 152 -5.84 6.40 10.64
N LEU A 153 -4.90 5.47 10.84
CA LEU A 153 -5.11 4.05 10.52
C LEU A 153 -6.27 3.44 11.30
N ILE A 154 -6.41 3.77 12.59
CA ILE A 154 -7.53 3.29 13.42
C ILE A 154 -8.85 3.83 12.88
N ALA A 155 -8.94 5.12 12.56
CA ALA A 155 -10.14 5.74 12.01
C ALA A 155 -10.54 5.10 10.67
N LEU A 156 -9.59 4.92 9.73
CA LEU A 156 -9.83 4.22 8.47
C LEU A 156 -10.20 2.75 8.68
N GLY A 157 -9.53 2.05 9.59
CA GLY A 157 -9.83 0.65 9.91
C GLY A 157 -11.22 0.46 10.49
N ILE A 158 -11.67 1.37 11.36
CA ILE A 158 -13.05 1.37 11.87
C ILE A 158 -14.05 1.60 10.72
N TRP A 159 -13.79 2.58 9.85
CA TRP A 159 -14.66 2.84 8.71
C TRP A 159 -14.79 1.63 7.78
N VAL A 160 -13.66 1.02 7.40
CA VAL A 160 -13.62 -0.22 6.60
C VAL A 160 -14.40 -1.36 7.27
N ALA A 161 -14.30 -1.51 8.59
CA ALA A 161 -14.97 -2.58 9.34
C ALA A 161 -16.47 -2.36 9.49
N VAL A 162 -16.91 -1.10 9.57
CA VAL A 162 -18.33 -0.75 9.76
C VAL A 162 -19.06 -0.70 8.42
N ASP A 163 -18.46 -0.07 7.40
CA ASP A 163 -19.07 0.09 6.08
C ASP A 163 -17.99 0.11 4.99
N PHE A 164 -17.62 -1.09 4.55
CA PHE A 164 -16.66 -1.27 3.47
C PHE A 164 -17.11 -0.63 2.16
N ASN A 165 -18.39 -0.71 1.81
CA ASN A 165 -18.90 -0.18 0.54
C ASN A 165 -18.77 1.34 0.50
N SER A 166 -19.16 2.03 1.59
CA SER A 166 -18.95 3.48 1.70
C SER A 166 -17.47 3.85 1.60
N PHE A 167 -16.60 3.16 2.35
CA PHE A 167 -15.15 3.39 2.25
C PHE A 167 -14.64 3.19 0.82
N TRP A 168 -15.03 2.10 0.15
CA TRP A 168 -14.61 1.77 -1.20
C TRP A 168 -15.05 2.82 -2.22
N THR A 169 -16.30 3.27 -2.12
CA THR A 169 -16.88 4.31 -2.97
C THR A 169 -16.16 5.65 -2.78
N GLU A 170 -16.00 6.10 -1.54
CA GLU A 170 -15.31 7.38 -1.26
C GLU A 170 -13.82 7.33 -1.61
N PHE A 171 -13.16 6.19 -1.44
CA PHE A 171 -11.79 5.99 -1.91
C PHE A 171 -11.71 6.23 -3.43
N HIS A 172 -12.65 5.67 -4.22
CA HIS A 172 -12.63 5.86 -5.67
C HIS A 172 -12.94 7.30 -6.05
N HIS A 173 -13.93 7.94 -5.45
CA HIS A 173 -14.24 9.36 -5.69
C HIS A 173 -13.08 10.30 -5.31
N LEU A 174 -12.26 9.93 -4.32
CA LEU A 174 -11.09 10.74 -3.92
C LEU A 174 -9.98 10.70 -4.97
N PHE A 175 -9.78 9.55 -5.63
CA PHE A 175 -8.65 9.35 -6.53
C PHE A 175 -9.02 9.37 -8.01
N PHE A 176 -10.29 9.13 -8.36
CA PHE A 176 -10.76 9.07 -9.74
C PHE A 176 -11.92 10.06 -9.96
N THR A 177 -11.89 10.75 -11.09
CA THR A 177 -12.92 11.73 -11.48
C THR A 177 -13.95 11.15 -12.45
N ASN A 178 -13.89 9.85 -12.73
CA ASN A 178 -14.76 9.11 -13.65
C ASN A 178 -15.35 7.88 -12.97
N ASP A 179 -16.26 7.20 -13.66
CA ASP A 179 -16.99 6.04 -13.15
C ASP A 179 -16.48 4.70 -13.73
N LEU A 180 -15.25 4.65 -14.29
CA LEU A 180 -14.67 3.44 -14.87
C LEU A 180 -14.48 2.31 -13.84
N TRP A 181 -14.35 2.65 -12.57
CA TRP A 181 -14.24 1.72 -11.45
C TRP A 181 -15.55 1.00 -11.08
N LEU A 182 -16.71 1.51 -11.57
CA LEU A 182 -18.02 0.87 -11.40
C LEU A 182 -18.15 -0.29 -12.37
N MET A 183 -17.57 -1.43 -12.05
CA MET A 183 -17.52 -2.61 -12.90
C MET A 183 -18.69 -3.55 -12.64
N ASP A 184 -19.32 -4.02 -13.73
CA ASP A 184 -20.37 -5.03 -13.68
C ASP A 184 -19.74 -6.43 -13.68
N TYR A 185 -20.11 -7.26 -12.70
CA TYR A 185 -19.64 -8.64 -12.55
C TYR A 185 -19.91 -9.52 -13.78
N ALA A 186 -20.98 -9.25 -14.53
CA ALA A 186 -21.34 -10.02 -15.72
C ALA A 186 -20.41 -9.74 -16.91
N THR A 187 -19.85 -8.53 -17.00
CA THR A 187 -19.09 -8.07 -18.18
C THR A 187 -17.60 -7.86 -17.91
N CYS A 188 -17.21 -7.65 -16.64
CA CYS A 188 -15.83 -7.36 -16.26
C CYS A 188 -15.17 -8.58 -15.58
N ARG A 189 -14.11 -9.11 -16.20
CA ARG A 189 -13.39 -10.27 -15.68
C ARG A 189 -12.44 -9.90 -14.55
N MET A 190 -11.95 -8.67 -14.50
CA MET A 190 -11.06 -8.17 -13.45
C MET A 190 -11.63 -8.38 -12.06
N ILE A 191 -12.91 -8.01 -11.84
CA ILE A 191 -13.55 -8.20 -10.52
C ILE A 191 -13.85 -9.67 -10.23
N ARG A 192 -14.00 -10.53 -11.26
CA ARG A 192 -14.22 -11.97 -11.07
C ARG A 192 -12.94 -12.70 -10.60
N ILE A 193 -11.76 -12.25 -11.05
CA ILE A 193 -10.49 -12.79 -10.56
C ILE A 193 -10.04 -12.17 -9.22
N CYS A 194 -10.75 -11.16 -8.72
CA CYS A 194 -10.55 -10.54 -7.42
C CYS A 194 -11.74 -10.78 -6.47
N PRO A 195 -12.16 -12.03 -6.22
CA PRO A 195 -13.30 -12.31 -5.35
C PRO A 195 -13.03 -11.84 -3.93
N LEU A 196 -14.10 -11.54 -3.19
CA LEU A 196 -14.02 -11.00 -1.82
C LEU A 196 -13.08 -11.80 -0.87
N PRO A 197 -13.03 -13.16 -0.89
CA PRO A 197 -12.08 -13.88 -0.07
C PRO A 197 -10.60 -13.58 -0.40
N LEU A 198 -10.26 -13.48 -1.68
CA LEU A 198 -8.91 -13.08 -2.12
C LEU A 198 -8.59 -11.68 -1.62
N PHE A 199 -9.54 -10.73 -1.79
CA PHE A 199 -9.36 -9.36 -1.37
C PHE A 199 -9.13 -9.25 0.15
N ASN A 200 -9.92 -9.95 0.95
CA ASN A 200 -9.74 -9.98 2.40
C ASN A 200 -8.35 -10.51 2.80
N GLU A 201 -7.88 -11.57 2.17
CA GLU A 201 -6.53 -12.10 2.45
C GLU A 201 -5.42 -11.12 2.04
N ILE A 202 -5.57 -10.40 0.91
CA ILE A 202 -4.62 -9.35 0.50
C ILE A 202 -4.54 -8.28 1.58
N VAL A 203 -5.69 -7.80 2.08
CA VAL A 203 -5.74 -6.76 3.12
C VAL A 203 -5.07 -7.22 4.42
N VAL A 204 -5.39 -8.43 4.90
CA VAL A 204 -4.77 -8.99 6.11
C VAL A 204 -3.26 -9.16 5.92
N ARG A 205 -2.84 -9.71 4.80
CA ARG A 205 -1.42 -9.91 4.48
C ARG A 205 -0.66 -8.59 4.40
N PHE A 206 -1.22 -7.60 3.71
CA PHE A 206 -0.66 -6.26 3.63
C PHE A 206 -0.54 -5.63 5.02
N ALA A 207 -1.60 -5.72 5.85
CA ALA A 207 -1.58 -5.20 7.21
C ALA A 207 -0.46 -5.85 8.04
N LEU A 208 -0.29 -7.16 8.00
CA LEU A 208 0.78 -7.85 8.71
C LEU A 208 2.18 -7.43 8.20
N MET A 209 2.38 -7.32 6.88
CA MET A 209 3.64 -6.89 6.29
C MET A 209 4.01 -5.44 6.66
N PHE A 210 3.02 -4.59 6.90
CA PHE A 210 3.25 -3.23 7.38
C PHE A 210 3.41 -3.17 8.91
N LEU A 211 2.53 -3.83 9.67
CA LEU A 211 2.50 -3.71 11.13
C LEU A 211 3.76 -4.27 11.80
N VAL A 212 4.38 -5.33 11.23
CA VAL A 212 5.61 -5.90 11.80
C VAL A 212 6.77 -4.90 11.79
N PRO A 213 7.21 -4.32 10.65
CA PRO A 213 8.27 -3.31 10.66
C PRO A 213 7.86 -2.04 11.42
N PHE A 214 6.59 -1.63 11.37
CA PHE A 214 6.11 -0.48 12.13
C PHE A 214 6.22 -0.71 13.65
N ALA A 215 5.82 -1.87 14.16
CA ALA A 215 5.94 -2.22 15.58
C ALA A 215 7.41 -2.28 16.02
N LEU A 216 8.30 -2.80 15.17
CA LEU A 216 9.73 -2.82 15.44
C LEU A 216 10.30 -1.40 15.55
N MET A 217 9.98 -0.51 14.62
CA MET A 217 10.37 0.90 14.67
C MET A 217 9.83 1.59 15.92
N LEU A 218 8.58 1.32 16.31
CA LEU A 218 7.95 1.84 17.51
C LEU A 218 8.68 1.38 18.78
N ALA A 219 8.99 0.08 18.87
CA ALA A 219 9.74 -0.48 20.01
C ALA A 219 11.13 0.16 20.14
N LEU A 220 11.85 0.31 19.02
CA LEU A 220 13.17 0.97 19.00
C LEU A 220 13.07 2.45 19.43
N ALA A 221 12.04 3.16 18.98
CA ALA A 221 11.83 4.56 19.37
C ALA A 221 11.50 4.71 20.86
N VAL A 222 10.66 3.84 21.41
CA VAL A 222 10.37 3.82 22.87
C VAL A 222 11.62 3.51 23.67
N TRP A 223 12.37 2.49 23.28
CA TRP A 223 13.61 2.12 23.94
C TRP A 223 14.66 3.25 23.89
N GLY A 224 14.92 3.82 22.72
CA GLY A 224 15.85 4.93 22.53
C GLY A 224 15.44 6.17 23.33
N ARG A 225 14.13 6.45 23.42
CA ARG A 225 13.60 7.57 24.22
C ARG A 225 13.81 7.38 25.70
N ARG A 226 13.59 6.16 26.23
CA ARG A 226 13.86 5.83 27.64
C ARG A 226 15.34 6.01 27.97
N ARG A 227 16.24 5.43 27.16
CA ARG A 227 17.68 5.51 27.36
C ARG A 227 18.25 6.94 27.28
N SER A 228 17.64 7.81 26.48
CA SER A 228 18.06 9.20 26.34
C SER A 228 17.62 10.12 27.52
N ARG A 229 16.71 9.63 28.39
CA ARG A 229 16.28 10.35 29.60
C ARG A 229 17.12 10.01 30.84
N THR A 230 17.83 8.89 30.81
CA THR A 230 18.65 8.39 31.91
C THR A 230 20.11 8.82 31.81
N LYS A 231 20.49 9.52 30.75
CA LYS A 231 21.77 10.19 30.53
C LYS A 231 21.61 11.70 30.60
#